data_6748454d492929e5f5b872d781f0ccc3
#
_entry.id   6748454d492929e5f5b872d781f0ccc3
#
_cell.length_a   1.000
_cell.length_b   1.000
_cell.length_c   1.000
_cell.angle_alpha   90.00
_cell.angle_beta   90.00
_cell.angle_gamma   90.00
#
_symmetry.space_group_name_H-M   'P 1'
#
loop_
_entity.id
_entity.type
_entity.pdbx_description
1 polymer ?
#
loop_
_entity_poly.entity_id
_entity_poly.type
_entity_poly.pdbx_seq_one_letter_code
_entity_poly.pdbx_strand_id
1 'polypeptide(L)'
;MYPYDDLFQCIMDGDERKTVSLCEGAIANGYHPMDILEKGMIPAMDHLGSLLSKGEMFIPQILVSARAMQDGLEFIQPKLLGKSTPLLQHTVVVGTVRGDIHSIGKNLVAVVLRATGFQVVDLGVNVSAEQFIKAIRENKA
;
A
#
# COMPACT_ATOMS: atom_id res chain seq x y z
N MET A 1 5.98 22.41 -8.28
CA MET A 1 5.35 21.95 -7.02
C MET A 1 4.53 20.72 -7.35
N TYR A 2 4.86 19.58 -6.76
CA TYR A 2 4.11 18.36 -7.02
C TYR A 2 2.80 18.41 -6.24
N PRO A 3 1.67 18.22 -6.89
CA PRO A 3 0.37 18.34 -6.23
C PRO A 3 -0.01 17.05 -5.54
N TYR A 4 0.48 16.84 -4.30
CA TYR A 4 -0.01 15.74 -3.46
C TYR A 4 -1.52 15.82 -3.28
N ASP A 5 -2.06 17.04 -3.27
CA ASP A 5 -3.50 17.28 -3.22
C ASP A 5 -4.23 16.73 -4.45
N ASP A 6 -3.64 16.85 -5.64
CA ASP A 6 -4.22 16.28 -6.87
C ASP A 6 -4.19 14.75 -6.83
N LEU A 7 -3.12 14.15 -6.31
CA LEU A 7 -3.04 12.69 -6.13
C LEU A 7 -4.06 12.21 -5.10
N PHE A 8 -4.16 12.89 -3.98
CA PHE A 8 -5.18 12.65 -2.97
C PHE A 8 -6.58 12.68 -3.59
N GLN A 9 -6.89 13.75 -4.33
CA GLN A 9 -8.22 13.91 -4.93
C GLN A 9 -8.51 12.83 -5.98
N CYS A 10 -7.53 12.46 -6.82
CA CYS A 10 -7.71 11.40 -7.81
C CYS A 10 -8.02 10.04 -7.18
N ILE A 11 -7.37 9.73 -6.06
CA ILE A 11 -7.67 8.52 -5.29
C ILE A 11 -9.08 8.59 -4.71
N MET A 12 -9.45 9.73 -4.13
CA MET A 12 -10.81 9.94 -3.58
C MET A 12 -11.88 9.79 -4.66
N ASP A 13 -11.63 10.30 -5.86
CA ASP A 13 -12.54 10.23 -7.01
C ASP A 13 -12.54 8.84 -7.69
N GLY A 14 -11.56 7.99 -7.36
CA GLY A 14 -11.39 6.67 -7.95
C GLY A 14 -10.90 6.70 -9.41
N ASP A 15 -10.17 7.76 -9.79
CA ASP A 15 -9.58 7.89 -11.13
C ASP A 15 -8.25 7.12 -11.21
N GLU A 16 -8.36 5.84 -11.57
CA GLU A 16 -7.22 4.91 -11.68
C GLU A 16 -6.14 5.44 -12.63
N ARG A 17 -6.53 5.89 -13.82
CA ARG A 17 -5.59 6.35 -14.86
C ARG A 17 -4.84 7.60 -14.45
N LYS A 18 -5.57 8.57 -13.90
CA LYS A 18 -4.97 9.83 -13.47
C LYS A 18 -4.08 9.63 -12.24
N THR A 19 -4.46 8.75 -11.33
CA THR A 19 -3.63 8.36 -10.18
C THR A 19 -2.28 7.82 -10.63
N VAL A 20 -2.25 6.86 -11.56
CA VAL A 20 -1.01 6.31 -12.10
C VAL A 20 -0.21 7.38 -12.84
N SER A 21 -0.86 8.18 -13.69
CA SER A 21 -0.19 9.26 -14.44
C SER A 21 0.45 10.30 -13.53
N LEU A 22 -0.19 10.66 -12.43
CA LEU A 22 0.40 11.56 -11.43
C LEU A 22 1.60 10.93 -10.73
N CYS A 23 1.54 9.64 -10.40
CA CYS A 23 2.69 8.92 -9.85
C CYS A 23 3.86 8.87 -10.85
N GLU A 24 3.58 8.61 -12.14
CA GLU A 24 4.58 8.64 -13.21
C GLU A 24 5.24 10.02 -13.33
N GLY A 25 4.42 11.06 -13.40
CA GLY A 25 4.89 12.44 -13.46
C GLY A 25 5.74 12.83 -12.26
N ALA A 26 5.38 12.40 -11.06
CA ALA A 26 6.16 12.63 -9.86
C ALA A 26 7.54 12.00 -9.95
N ILE A 27 7.61 10.72 -10.28
CA ILE A 27 8.88 10.00 -10.42
C ILE A 27 9.76 10.66 -11.50
N ALA A 28 9.17 11.02 -12.65
CA ALA A 28 9.88 11.70 -13.75
C ALA A 28 10.45 13.05 -13.33
N ASN A 29 9.79 13.77 -12.41
CA ASN A 29 10.25 15.04 -11.85
C ASN A 29 11.19 14.88 -10.64
N GLY A 30 11.61 13.66 -10.31
CA GLY A 30 12.61 13.39 -9.29
C GLY A 30 12.05 13.34 -7.85
N TYR A 31 10.74 13.27 -7.66
CA TYR A 31 10.16 13.06 -6.34
C TYR A 31 10.46 11.65 -5.83
N HIS A 32 10.79 11.57 -4.54
CA HIS A 32 11.09 10.28 -3.94
C HIS A 32 9.81 9.43 -3.82
N PRO A 33 9.85 8.14 -4.21
CA PRO A 33 8.66 7.28 -4.16
C PRO A 33 8.01 7.21 -2.77
N MET A 34 8.81 7.28 -1.70
CA MET A 34 8.31 7.30 -0.32
C MET A 34 7.50 8.58 -0.02
N ASP A 35 7.94 9.74 -0.52
CA ASP A 35 7.18 10.99 -0.35
C ASP A 35 5.83 10.94 -1.07
N ILE A 36 5.77 10.31 -2.24
CA ILE A 36 4.51 10.11 -2.97
C ILE A 36 3.55 9.27 -2.15
N LEU A 37 4.06 8.19 -1.55
CA LEU A 37 3.29 7.31 -0.68
C LEU A 37 2.82 8.04 0.59
N GLU A 38 3.74 8.62 1.34
CA GLU A 38 3.45 9.20 2.66
C GLU A 38 2.62 10.49 2.61
N LYS A 39 2.87 11.33 1.60
CA LYS A 39 2.26 12.67 1.53
C LYS A 39 1.03 12.73 0.61
N GLY A 40 0.93 11.81 -0.35
CA GLY A 40 -0.17 11.78 -1.32
C GLY A 40 -1.15 10.63 -1.11
N MET A 41 -0.65 9.41 -0.97
CA MET A 41 -1.48 8.20 -1.00
C MET A 41 -2.03 7.81 0.37
N ILE A 42 -1.20 7.75 1.40
CA ILE A 42 -1.62 7.36 2.76
C ILE A 42 -2.69 8.31 3.30
N PRO A 43 -2.56 9.66 3.18
CA PRO A 43 -3.61 10.56 3.65
C PRO A 43 -4.98 10.32 2.99
N ALA A 44 -5.02 9.91 1.71
CA ALA A 44 -6.26 9.57 1.03
C ALA A 44 -6.92 8.33 1.66
N MET A 45 -6.15 7.30 2.00
CA MET A 45 -6.66 6.10 2.66
C MET A 45 -7.17 6.38 4.08
N ASP A 46 -6.45 7.20 4.84
CA ASP A 46 -6.88 7.61 6.19
C ASP A 46 -8.20 8.38 6.11
N HIS A 47 -8.34 9.26 5.13
CA HIS A 47 -9.56 10.02 4.91
C HIS A 47 -10.73 9.12 4.51
N LEU A 48 -10.52 8.17 3.59
CA LEU A 48 -11.51 7.16 3.21
C LEU A 48 -11.98 6.34 4.42
N GLY A 49 -11.06 5.90 5.26
CA GLY A 49 -11.37 5.18 6.49
C GLY A 49 -12.20 6.01 7.46
N SER A 50 -11.91 7.30 7.57
CA SER A 50 -12.69 8.25 8.38
C SER A 50 -14.12 8.41 7.84
N LEU A 51 -14.28 8.61 6.52
CA LEU A 51 -15.60 8.76 5.89
C LEU A 51 -16.43 7.47 6.04
N LEU A 52 -15.81 6.31 5.89
CA LEU A 52 -16.48 5.03 6.12
C LEU A 52 -17.00 4.89 7.55
N SER A 53 -16.14 5.18 8.54
CA SER A 53 -16.50 5.06 9.95
C SER A 53 -17.61 6.04 10.38
N LYS A 54 -17.72 7.18 9.71
CA LYS A 54 -18.79 8.16 9.91
C LYS A 54 -20.09 7.85 9.13
N GLY A 55 -20.05 6.86 8.24
CA GLY A 55 -21.18 6.58 7.34
C GLY A 55 -21.39 7.63 6.26
N GLU A 56 -20.39 8.46 5.98
CA GLU A 56 -20.45 9.55 4.99
C GLU A 56 -20.06 9.09 3.58
N MET A 57 -19.63 7.84 3.44
CA MET A 57 -19.27 7.25 2.16
C MET A 57 -19.81 5.83 2.03
N PHE A 58 -20.31 5.49 0.84
CA PHE A 58 -20.88 4.16 0.57
C PHE A 58 -19.81 3.19 0.08
N ILE A 59 -19.99 1.89 0.39
CA ILE A 59 -19.05 0.83 0.04
C ILE A 59 -18.64 0.85 -1.45
N PRO A 60 -19.54 1.00 -2.44
CA PRO A 60 -19.13 1.07 -3.84
C PRO A 60 -18.14 2.19 -4.16
N GLN A 61 -18.29 3.35 -3.55
CA GLN A 61 -17.38 4.48 -3.73
C GLN A 61 -16.00 4.17 -3.15
N ILE A 62 -15.96 3.53 -1.97
CA ILE A 62 -14.70 3.09 -1.35
C ILE A 62 -13.97 2.08 -2.22
N LEU A 63 -14.68 1.14 -2.85
CA LEU A 63 -14.07 0.14 -3.73
C LEU A 63 -13.42 0.77 -4.96
N VAL A 64 -14.03 1.82 -5.53
CA VAL A 64 -13.46 2.54 -6.68
C VAL A 64 -12.19 3.30 -6.27
N SER A 65 -12.24 4.01 -5.15
CA SER A 65 -11.07 4.71 -4.57
C SER A 65 -9.95 3.73 -4.19
N ALA A 66 -10.31 2.58 -3.60
CA ALA A 66 -9.36 1.54 -3.26
C ALA A 66 -8.65 0.96 -4.49
N ARG A 67 -9.34 0.84 -5.62
CA ARG A 67 -8.73 0.39 -6.88
C ARG A 67 -7.75 1.42 -7.42
N ALA A 68 -8.11 2.71 -7.46
CA ALA A 68 -7.20 3.77 -7.87
C ALA A 68 -5.94 3.80 -6.99
N MET A 69 -6.10 3.63 -5.67
CA MET A 69 -4.98 3.49 -4.74
C MET A 69 -4.11 2.29 -5.07
N GLN A 70 -4.70 1.13 -5.34
CA GLN A 70 -3.99 -0.10 -5.67
C GLN A 70 -3.14 0.07 -6.93
N ASP A 71 -3.71 0.62 -8.00
CA ASP A 71 -2.99 0.82 -9.27
C ASP A 71 -1.81 1.79 -9.10
N GLY A 72 -2.01 2.89 -8.37
CA GLY A 72 -0.93 3.81 -8.02
C GLY A 72 0.17 3.14 -7.21
N LEU A 73 -0.20 2.31 -6.22
CA LEU A 73 0.74 1.57 -5.38
C LEU A 73 1.54 0.55 -6.20
N GLU A 74 0.90 -0.22 -7.07
CA GLU A 74 1.57 -1.16 -7.97
C GLU A 74 2.61 -0.49 -8.86
N PHE A 75 2.34 0.74 -9.29
CA PHE A 75 3.29 1.53 -10.09
C PHE A 75 4.51 1.98 -9.27
N ILE A 76 4.31 2.48 -8.04
CA ILE A 76 5.43 3.00 -7.23
C ILE A 76 6.21 1.90 -6.48
N GLN A 77 5.59 0.76 -6.21
CA GLN A 77 6.19 -0.33 -5.43
C GLN A 77 7.57 -0.78 -5.94
N PRO A 78 7.80 -1.04 -7.24
CA PRO A 78 9.12 -1.44 -7.73
C PRO A 78 10.18 -0.35 -7.53
N LYS A 79 9.77 0.91 -7.46
CA LYS A 79 10.64 2.07 -7.29
C LYS A 79 10.99 2.33 -5.82
N LEU A 80 10.10 1.93 -4.90
CA LEU A 80 10.38 1.88 -3.47
C LEU A 80 11.41 0.83 -3.12
N LEU A 81 11.38 -0.30 -3.83
CA LEU A 81 12.31 -1.40 -3.62
C LEU A 81 13.75 -1.10 -4.04
N GLY A 82 14.02 -0.04 -4.80
CA GLY A 82 15.33 0.47 -5.20
C GLY A 82 16.51 -0.52 -5.05
N LYS A 83 17.74 -0.08 -5.21
CA LYS A 83 18.95 -0.88 -4.89
C LYS A 83 19.20 -0.89 -3.37
N SER A 84 18.21 -1.24 -2.56
CA SER A 84 18.44 -1.45 -1.13
C SER A 84 19.24 -2.71 -0.95
N THR A 85 20.50 -2.57 -0.63
CA THR A 85 21.29 -3.65 -0.02
C THR A 85 20.48 -4.12 1.20
N PRO A 86 20.24 -5.43 1.39
CA PRO A 86 19.52 -5.90 2.57
C PRO A 86 20.31 -5.50 3.82
N LEU A 87 19.92 -4.38 4.43
CA LEU A 87 20.55 -3.90 5.67
C LEU A 87 20.16 -4.76 6.86
N LEU A 88 19.05 -5.48 6.74
CA LEU A 88 18.52 -6.34 7.79
C LEU A 88 18.23 -7.72 7.19
N GLN A 89 18.93 -8.74 7.71
CA GLN A 89 18.67 -10.15 7.36
C GLN A 89 17.47 -10.71 8.14
N HIS A 90 16.46 -9.87 8.39
CA HIS A 90 15.28 -10.28 9.14
C HIS A 90 14.12 -10.52 8.20
N THR A 91 13.43 -11.62 8.42
CA THR A 91 12.22 -11.98 7.71
C THR A 91 10.99 -11.60 8.54
N VAL A 92 10.00 -11.01 7.87
CA VAL A 92 8.70 -10.67 8.48
C VAL A 92 7.61 -11.41 7.71
N VAL A 93 6.73 -12.07 8.41
CA VAL A 93 5.53 -12.68 7.84
C VAL A 93 4.37 -11.72 8.03
N VAL A 94 3.68 -11.39 6.93
CA VAL A 94 2.48 -10.55 6.95
C VAL A 94 1.30 -11.31 6.34
N GLY A 95 0.12 -11.01 6.82
CA GLY A 95 -1.11 -11.59 6.29
C GLY A 95 -2.32 -10.93 6.91
N THR A 96 -3.46 -11.02 6.24
CA THR A 96 -4.75 -10.63 6.79
C THR A 96 -5.38 -11.83 7.47
N VAL A 97 -5.78 -11.67 8.72
CA VAL A 97 -6.27 -12.77 9.57
C VAL A 97 -7.54 -13.42 9.03
N ARG A 98 -7.81 -14.63 9.52
CA ARG A 98 -9.01 -15.40 9.14
C ARG A 98 -10.29 -14.59 9.32
N GLY A 99 -11.14 -14.65 8.30
CA GLY A 99 -12.41 -13.92 8.27
C GLY A 99 -12.32 -12.51 7.73
N ASP A 100 -11.11 -12.03 7.43
CA ASP A 100 -10.87 -10.71 6.85
C ASP A 100 -10.23 -10.85 5.46
N ILE A 101 -10.72 -10.05 4.50
CA ILE A 101 -10.25 -10.04 3.11
C ILE A 101 -9.62 -8.69 2.71
N HIS A 102 -9.49 -7.74 3.64
CA HIS A 102 -8.87 -6.46 3.35
C HIS A 102 -7.37 -6.65 3.10
N SER A 103 -6.87 -6.13 1.98
CA SER A 103 -5.47 -6.33 1.55
C SER A 103 -4.67 -5.04 1.43
N ILE A 104 -5.33 -3.89 1.18
CA ILE A 104 -4.62 -2.63 0.86
C ILE A 104 -3.71 -2.21 2.01
N GLY A 105 -4.20 -2.13 3.23
CA GLY A 105 -3.39 -1.76 4.40
C GLY A 105 -2.22 -2.71 4.63
N LYS A 106 -2.47 -4.02 4.52
CA LYS A 106 -1.43 -5.05 4.59
C LYS A 106 -0.37 -4.87 3.50
N ASN A 107 -0.78 -4.61 2.27
CA ASN A 107 0.13 -4.40 1.14
C ASN A 107 1.00 -3.17 1.35
N LEU A 108 0.44 -2.07 1.87
CA LEU A 108 1.20 -0.87 2.22
C LEU A 108 2.29 -1.18 3.26
N VAL A 109 1.95 -1.88 4.33
CA VAL A 109 2.90 -2.29 5.36
C VAL A 109 4.00 -3.16 4.75
N ALA A 110 3.64 -4.14 3.93
CA ALA A 110 4.60 -5.02 3.26
C ALA A 110 5.57 -4.25 2.36
N VAL A 111 5.08 -3.25 1.62
CA VAL A 111 5.91 -2.40 0.75
C VAL A 111 6.90 -1.58 1.58
N VAL A 112 6.45 -0.93 2.64
CA VAL A 112 7.33 -0.13 3.52
C VAL A 112 8.39 -1.01 4.16
N LEU A 113 8.04 -2.19 4.66
CA LEU A 113 8.99 -3.14 5.24
C LEU A 113 10.05 -3.57 4.21
N ARG A 114 9.64 -3.90 2.97
CA ARG A 114 10.59 -4.24 1.90
C ARG A 114 11.50 -3.05 1.55
N ALA A 115 10.94 -1.85 1.47
CA ALA A 115 11.72 -0.64 1.18
C ALA A 115 12.77 -0.34 2.26
N THR A 116 12.52 -0.73 3.50
CA THR A 116 13.46 -0.59 4.63
C THR A 116 14.43 -1.77 4.79
N GLY A 117 14.39 -2.76 3.89
CA GLY A 117 15.38 -3.84 3.81
C GLY A 117 14.96 -5.17 4.46
N PHE A 118 13.73 -5.28 4.96
CA PHE A 118 13.21 -6.57 5.44
C PHE A 118 12.86 -7.52 4.29
N GLN A 119 13.07 -8.81 4.51
CA GLN A 119 12.42 -9.83 3.69
C GLN A 119 10.98 -9.98 4.16
N VAL A 120 10.03 -9.91 3.23
CA VAL A 120 8.61 -10.01 3.58
C VAL A 120 7.99 -11.21 2.89
N VAL A 121 7.46 -12.12 3.70
CA VAL A 121 6.63 -13.26 3.27
C VAL A 121 5.18 -12.85 3.42
N ASP A 122 4.50 -12.61 2.31
CA ASP A 122 3.10 -12.22 2.30
C ASP A 122 2.22 -13.44 2.10
N LEU A 123 1.39 -13.74 3.09
CA LEU A 123 0.47 -14.89 3.09
C LEU A 123 -0.89 -14.58 2.44
N GLY A 124 -1.11 -13.33 2.03
CA GLY A 124 -2.38 -12.90 1.46
C GLY A 124 -3.45 -12.59 2.52
N VAL A 125 -4.69 -12.92 2.20
CA VAL A 125 -5.84 -12.63 3.05
C VAL A 125 -6.48 -13.92 3.58
N ASN A 126 -7.34 -13.79 4.60
CA ASN A 126 -8.06 -14.91 5.21
C ASN A 126 -7.14 -16.02 5.73
N VAL A 127 -6.03 -15.63 6.36
CA VAL A 127 -4.95 -16.52 6.80
C VAL A 127 -5.22 -17.03 8.21
N SER A 128 -5.16 -18.34 8.42
CA SER A 128 -5.33 -18.94 9.74
C SER A 128 -4.10 -18.78 10.63
N ALA A 129 -4.26 -18.92 11.95
CA ALA A 129 -3.15 -18.88 12.90
C ALA A 129 -2.10 -19.96 12.59
N GLU A 130 -2.54 -21.16 12.20
CA GLU A 130 -1.67 -22.27 11.83
C GLU A 130 -0.80 -21.95 10.62
N GLN A 131 -1.36 -21.25 9.63
CA GLN A 131 -0.61 -20.80 8.45
C GLN A 131 0.47 -19.77 8.81
N PHE A 132 0.16 -18.83 9.72
CA PHE A 132 1.16 -17.90 10.25
C PHE A 132 2.29 -18.64 10.96
N ILE A 133 1.96 -19.54 11.89
CA ILE A 133 2.94 -20.30 12.66
C ILE A 133 3.82 -21.13 11.73
N LYS A 134 3.24 -21.80 10.74
CA LYS A 134 3.98 -22.57 9.74
C LYS A 134 4.95 -21.68 8.96
N ALA A 135 4.48 -20.56 8.44
CA ALA A 135 5.31 -19.64 7.66
C ALA A 135 6.45 -19.04 8.49
N ILE A 136 6.19 -18.66 9.75
CA ILE A 136 7.22 -18.16 10.67
C ILE A 136 8.34 -19.21 10.87
N ARG A 137 7.97 -20.47 11.11
CA ARG A 137 8.93 -21.56 11.31
C ARG A 137 9.73 -21.87 10.06
N GLU A 138 9.08 -21.96 8.90
CA GLU A 138 9.72 -22.29 7.62
C GLU A 138 10.68 -21.19 7.15
N ASN A 139 10.36 -19.94 7.41
CA ASN A 139 11.16 -18.79 6.98
C ASN A 139 12.06 -18.22 8.08
N LYS A 140 12.03 -18.80 9.28
CA LYS A 140 12.80 -18.32 10.45
C LYS A 140 12.55 -16.82 10.73
N ALA A 141 11.29 -16.42 10.60
CA ALA A 141 10.86 -15.05 10.78
C ALA A 141 10.71 -14.66 12.26
#